data_d69c5f416fa1ab0857e079a1d2a9ca5b
#
_entry.id   d69c5f416fa1ab0857e079a1d2a9ca5b
#
_cell.length_a   1.000
_cell.length_b   1.000
_cell.length_c   1.000
_cell.angle_alpha   90.00
_cell.angle_beta   90.00
_cell.angle_gamma   90.00
#
_symmetry.space_group_name_H-M   'P 1'
#
loop_
_entity.id
_entity.type
_entity.pdbx_description
1 polymer ?
#
loop_
_entity_poly.entity_id
_entity_poly.type
_entity_poly.pdbx_seq_one_letter_code
_entity_poly.pdbx_strand_id
1 'polypeptide(L)'
;MRIPPGVSLEIGHGGGATQRFIREELVRRFSNRSLDELEDGAMFALGNAELIFTTDSYIVDPPIFPGGDIGRLAVSGTVNDLLACGAVPHALLIAIVVSEGFPLDSLSAILDSLKDTAEEAGVQIIGGDTKVVEKSGKVAVYLTSTGIGVPVREGRRFRLVDAQPDDVILILSLIHI
;
A
#
# COMPACT_ATOMS: atom_id res chain seq x y z
N MET A 1 -21.61 -10.07 -15.27
CA MET A 1 -22.19 -9.06 -14.39
C MET A 1 -21.56 -7.73 -14.78
N ARG A 2 -22.32 -6.72 -15.16
CA ARG A 2 -21.78 -5.42 -15.60
C ARG A 2 -21.28 -4.62 -14.38
N ILE A 3 -20.23 -3.82 -14.55
CA ILE A 3 -19.84 -2.83 -13.55
C ILE A 3 -21.05 -1.89 -13.33
N PRO A 4 -21.45 -1.64 -12.06
CA PRO A 4 -22.57 -0.75 -11.78
C PRO A 4 -22.25 0.68 -12.27
N PRO A 5 -23.30 1.53 -12.55
CA PRO A 5 -23.09 2.87 -13.09
C PRO A 5 -22.41 3.85 -12.12
N GLY A 6 -22.12 3.44 -10.89
CA GLY A 6 -21.42 4.21 -9.86
C GLY A 6 -20.41 3.34 -9.10
N VAL A 7 -19.41 3.99 -8.53
CA VAL A 7 -18.45 3.34 -7.65
C VAL A 7 -19.14 2.89 -6.36
N SER A 8 -19.02 1.61 -6.01
CA SER A 8 -19.54 1.02 -4.78
C SER A 8 -18.40 0.51 -3.90
N LEU A 9 -18.67 0.36 -2.60
CA LEU A 9 -17.69 -0.21 -1.65
C LEU A 9 -17.20 -1.61 -2.08
N GLU A 10 -18.05 -2.40 -2.75
CA GLU A 10 -17.72 -3.73 -3.25
C GLU A 10 -16.50 -3.73 -4.18
N ILE A 11 -16.32 -2.64 -4.97
CA ILE A 11 -15.16 -2.49 -5.86
C ILE A 11 -13.85 -2.37 -5.08
N GLY A 12 -13.89 -1.89 -3.83
CA GLY A 12 -12.70 -1.70 -2.98
C GLY A 12 -12.36 -2.87 -2.06
N HIS A 13 -13.14 -3.97 -2.03
CA HIS A 13 -12.98 -5.05 -1.06
C HIS A 13 -11.99 -6.16 -1.46
N GLY A 14 -11.26 -6.02 -2.57
CA GLY A 14 -10.24 -6.99 -3.00
C GLY A 14 -10.78 -8.25 -3.68
N GLY A 15 -12.10 -8.39 -3.85
CA GLY A 15 -12.74 -9.56 -4.45
C GLY A 15 -12.89 -9.48 -5.97
N GLY A 16 -13.73 -10.37 -6.54
CA GLY A 16 -13.98 -10.45 -7.98
C GLY A 16 -14.51 -9.16 -8.61
N ALA A 17 -15.23 -8.30 -7.86
CA ALA A 17 -15.67 -6.99 -8.33
C ALA A 17 -14.50 -6.03 -8.52
N THR A 18 -13.57 -6.00 -7.55
CA THR A 18 -12.32 -5.23 -7.62
C THR A 18 -11.47 -5.67 -8.82
N GLN A 19 -11.25 -6.96 -8.99
CA GLN A 19 -10.45 -7.49 -10.10
C GLN A 19 -11.05 -7.14 -11.47
N ARG A 20 -12.38 -7.22 -11.62
CA ARG A 20 -13.04 -6.78 -12.86
C ARG A 20 -12.84 -5.30 -13.10
N PHE A 21 -13.07 -4.47 -12.10
CA PHE A 21 -12.85 -3.02 -12.20
C PHE A 21 -11.41 -2.70 -12.62
N ILE A 22 -10.44 -3.32 -11.97
CA ILE A 22 -9.02 -3.13 -12.32
C ILE A 22 -8.77 -3.50 -13.79
N ARG A 23 -9.23 -4.67 -14.24
CA ARG A 23 -9.01 -5.13 -15.63
C ARG A 23 -9.74 -4.30 -16.67
N GLU A 24 -11.03 -4.01 -16.44
CA GLU A 24 -11.88 -3.35 -17.43
C GLU A 24 -11.71 -1.83 -17.45
N GLU A 25 -11.37 -1.21 -16.31
CA GLU A 25 -11.27 0.24 -16.21
C GLU A 25 -9.84 0.76 -16.14
N LEU A 26 -8.93 0.10 -15.45
CA LEU A 26 -7.55 0.56 -15.26
C LEU A 26 -6.59 -0.06 -16.27
N VAL A 27 -6.46 -1.37 -16.29
CA VAL A 27 -5.53 -2.07 -17.19
C VAL A 27 -5.84 -1.73 -18.64
N ARG A 28 -7.08 -1.75 -19.04
CA ARG A 28 -7.50 -1.39 -20.42
C ARG A 28 -7.02 0.00 -20.85
N ARG A 29 -6.86 0.96 -19.92
CA ARG A 29 -6.43 2.33 -20.22
C ARG A 29 -4.93 2.54 -20.09
N PHE A 30 -4.31 1.85 -19.16
CA PHE A 30 -2.91 2.07 -18.75
C PHE A 30 -2.01 0.88 -19.06
N SER A 31 -2.51 -0.14 -19.80
CA SER A 31 -1.79 -1.38 -20.09
C SER A 31 -0.35 -1.16 -20.48
N ASN A 32 0.52 -1.85 -19.79
CA ASN A 32 1.93 -1.97 -20.07
C ASN A 32 2.44 -3.25 -19.42
N ARG A 33 3.66 -3.67 -19.77
CA ARG A 33 4.22 -4.94 -19.32
C ARG A 33 4.21 -5.12 -17.78
N SER A 34 4.48 -4.07 -17.02
CA SER A 34 4.52 -4.17 -15.56
C SER A 34 3.11 -4.17 -14.95
N LEU A 35 2.20 -3.34 -15.45
CA LEU A 35 0.82 -3.27 -14.94
C LEU A 35 0.02 -4.54 -15.25
N ASP A 36 0.26 -5.17 -16.39
CA ASP A 36 -0.51 -6.35 -16.82
C ASP A 36 -0.24 -7.60 -15.93
N GLU A 37 0.84 -7.60 -15.15
CA GLU A 37 1.18 -8.67 -14.22
C GLU A 37 0.30 -8.66 -12.96
N LEU A 38 -0.21 -7.50 -12.54
CA LEU A 38 -1.11 -7.33 -11.38
C LEU A 38 -0.57 -7.93 -10.08
N GLU A 39 0.71 -7.75 -9.83
CA GLU A 39 1.39 -8.14 -8.58
C GLU A 39 1.32 -7.00 -7.55
N ASP A 40 1.66 -7.29 -6.29
CA ASP A 40 1.66 -6.32 -5.18
C ASP A 40 2.68 -5.17 -5.40
N GLY A 41 3.69 -5.39 -6.22
CA GLY A 41 4.66 -4.37 -6.63
C GLY A 41 5.07 -4.50 -8.09
N ALA A 42 5.43 -3.36 -8.67
CA ALA A 42 5.86 -3.24 -10.06
C ALA A 42 7.38 -3.13 -10.16
N MET A 43 8.01 -3.98 -10.96
CA MET A 43 9.43 -3.84 -11.29
C MET A 43 9.63 -2.85 -12.42
N PHE A 44 10.55 -1.92 -12.24
CA PHE A 44 10.93 -0.91 -13.22
C PHE A 44 12.44 -0.85 -13.37
N ALA A 45 12.91 -0.98 -14.61
CA ALA A 45 14.34 -0.84 -14.93
C ALA A 45 14.67 0.63 -15.22
N LEU A 46 15.67 1.17 -14.52
CA LEU A 46 16.19 2.52 -14.73
C LEU A 46 17.70 2.46 -15.01
N GLY A 47 18.08 2.54 -16.26
CA GLY A 47 19.46 2.28 -16.67
C GLY A 47 19.85 0.83 -16.36
N ASN A 48 20.88 0.66 -15.53
CA ASN A 48 21.36 -0.65 -15.09
C ASN A 48 20.75 -1.08 -13.74
N ALA A 49 19.89 -0.27 -13.13
CA ALA A 49 19.27 -0.57 -11.85
C ALA A 49 17.85 -1.13 -12.07
N GLU A 50 17.52 -2.17 -11.33
CA GLU A 50 16.15 -2.67 -11.20
C GLU A 50 15.56 -2.20 -9.86
N LEU A 51 14.39 -1.60 -9.92
CA LEU A 51 13.67 -1.09 -8.76
C LEU A 51 12.31 -1.75 -8.68
N ILE A 52 11.83 -1.98 -7.46
CA ILE A 52 10.46 -2.43 -7.19
C ILE A 52 9.74 -1.30 -6.49
N PHE A 53 8.55 -0.98 -7.00
CA PHE A 53 7.66 0.04 -6.45
C PHE A 53 6.35 -0.60 -6.04
N THR A 54 5.81 -0.16 -4.91
CA THR A 54 4.43 -0.42 -4.52
C THR A 54 3.79 0.87 -4.02
N THR A 55 2.46 0.94 -4.02
CA THR A 55 1.73 2.07 -3.45
C THR A 55 0.37 1.61 -2.93
N ASP A 56 0.08 1.99 -1.70
CA ASP A 56 -1.17 1.69 -1.02
C ASP A 56 -1.78 2.90 -0.34
N SER A 57 -3.12 2.94 -0.31
CA SER A 57 -3.88 3.93 0.43
C SER A 57 -4.52 3.30 1.66
N TYR A 58 -4.33 3.93 2.80
CA TYR A 58 -4.77 3.46 4.10
C TYR A 58 -5.93 4.32 4.60
N ILE A 59 -7.04 3.65 4.89
CA ILE A 59 -8.28 4.25 5.40
C ILE A 59 -8.76 3.35 6.53
N VAL A 60 -8.71 3.86 7.76
CA VAL A 60 -9.18 3.12 8.94
C VAL A 60 -9.90 4.07 9.91
N ASP A 61 -11.02 3.60 10.47
CA ASP A 61 -11.84 4.37 11.42
C ASP A 61 -12.14 3.48 12.64
N PRO A 62 -11.68 3.85 13.85
CA PRO A 62 -10.86 5.01 14.17
C PRO A 62 -9.41 4.88 13.67
N PRO A 63 -8.70 6.01 13.40
CA PRO A 63 -7.32 5.99 12.89
C PRO A 63 -6.29 5.54 13.94
N ILE A 64 -6.63 5.59 15.21
CA ILE A 64 -5.88 5.00 16.33
C ILE A 64 -6.77 3.92 16.95
N PHE A 65 -6.28 2.70 17.03
CA PHE A 65 -7.03 1.54 17.44
C PHE A 65 -6.21 0.64 18.40
N PRO A 66 -6.82 -0.29 19.11
CA PRO A 66 -6.07 -1.21 19.96
C PRO A 66 -5.00 -1.99 19.17
N GLY A 67 -3.75 -1.81 19.55
CA GLY A 67 -2.60 -2.48 18.93
C GLY A 67 -1.88 -1.69 17.85
N GLY A 68 -2.37 -0.48 17.46
CA GLY A 68 -1.68 0.34 16.46
C GLY A 68 -2.47 1.57 16.02
N ASP A 69 -2.04 2.11 14.92
CA ASP A 69 -2.66 3.25 14.26
C ASP A 69 -2.40 3.21 12.74
N ILE A 70 -3.01 4.15 12.05
CA ILE A 70 -2.90 4.24 10.58
C ILE A 70 -1.46 4.50 10.11
N GLY A 71 -0.61 5.17 10.93
CA GLY A 71 0.80 5.43 10.61
C GLY A 71 1.61 4.14 10.59
N ARG A 72 1.50 3.32 11.66
CA ARG A 72 2.12 1.99 11.71
C ARG A 72 1.63 1.11 10.59
N LEU A 73 0.32 1.12 10.32
CA LEU A 73 -0.28 0.32 9.25
C LEU A 73 0.28 0.70 7.87
N ALA A 74 0.41 2.00 7.59
CA ALA A 74 0.91 2.50 6.30
C ALA A 74 2.35 2.07 6.02
N VAL A 75 3.23 2.15 7.01
CA VAL A 75 4.62 1.70 6.85
C VAL A 75 4.67 0.18 6.71
N SER A 76 4.05 -0.56 7.64
CA SER A 76 4.13 -2.03 7.67
C SER A 76 3.54 -2.66 6.41
N GLY A 77 2.40 -2.17 5.93
CA GLY A 77 1.76 -2.70 4.72
C GLY A 77 2.63 -2.51 3.49
N THR A 78 3.11 -1.28 3.27
CA THR A 78 3.96 -0.98 2.11
C THR A 78 5.29 -1.73 2.14
N VAL A 79 5.90 -1.88 3.32
CA VAL A 79 7.12 -2.68 3.49
C VAL A 79 6.84 -4.16 3.19
N ASN A 80 5.71 -4.70 3.67
CA ASN A 80 5.31 -6.08 3.42
C ASN A 80 5.11 -6.37 1.93
N ASP A 81 4.51 -5.45 1.18
CA ASP A 81 4.32 -5.61 -0.27
C ASP A 81 5.67 -5.67 -1.01
N LEU A 82 6.62 -4.81 -0.63
CA LEU A 82 7.98 -4.88 -1.18
C LEU A 82 8.64 -6.22 -0.86
N LEU A 83 8.52 -6.70 0.37
CA LEU A 83 9.07 -7.99 0.80
C LEU A 83 8.39 -9.16 0.07
N ALA A 84 7.06 -9.11 -0.13
CA ALA A 84 6.30 -10.12 -0.87
C ALA A 84 6.77 -10.22 -2.33
N CYS A 85 7.16 -9.10 -2.93
CA CYS A 85 7.77 -9.06 -4.27
C CYS A 85 9.25 -9.49 -4.31
N GLY A 86 9.85 -9.83 -3.17
CA GLY A 86 11.28 -10.20 -3.07
C GLY A 86 12.22 -9.01 -3.16
N ALA A 87 11.78 -7.84 -2.72
CA ALA A 87 12.61 -6.64 -2.63
C ALA A 87 13.18 -6.43 -1.22
N VAL A 88 14.32 -5.80 -1.14
CA VAL A 88 14.80 -5.13 0.08
C VAL A 88 14.21 -3.72 0.08
N PRO A 89 13.35 -3.37 1.05
CA PRO A 89 12.79 -2.02 1.16
C PRO A 89 13.89 -1.00 1.48
N HIS A 90 13.83 0.19 0.86
CA HIS A 90 14.80 1.26 1.10
C HIS A 90 14.18 2.57 1.51
N ALA A 91 13.12 2.99 0.82
CA ALA A 91 12.56 4.31 1.03
C ALA A 91 11.05 4.33 0.87
N LEU A 92 10.40 5.27 1.56
CA LEU A 92 8.98 5.55 1.48
C LEU A 92 8.72 7.02 1.15
N LEU A 93 7.64 7.25 0.40
CA LEU A 93 6.99 8.55 0.25
C LEU A 93 5.62 8.46 0.93
N ILE A 94 5.24 9.46 1.72
CA ILE A 94 3.98 9.47 2.47
C ILE A 94 3.15 10.69 2.08
N ALA A 95 1.99 10.46 1.50
CA ALA A 95 1.00 11.51 1.31
C ALA A 95 -0.08 11.44 2.40
N ILE A 96 -0.42 12.59 2.97
CA ILE A 96 -1.37 12.75 4.06
C ILE A 96 -2.54 13.61 3.58
N VAL A 97 -3.75 13.11 3.69
CA VAL A 97 -4.97 13.89 3.52
C VAL A 97 -5.70 13.92 4.86
N VAL A 98 -5.86 15.10 5.44
CA VAL A 98 -6.45 15.26 6.76
C VAL A 98 -7.61 16.24 6.71
N SER A 99 -8.71 15.94 7.41
CA SER A 99 -9.85 16.86 7.51
C SER A 99 -9.55 18.01 8.44
N GLU A 100 -10.02 19.19 8.10
CA GLU A 100 -10.08 20.34 9.02
C GLU A 100 -10.72 19.93 10.36
N GLY A 101 -10.11 20.34 11.46
CA GLY A 101 -10.55 20.00 12.82
C GLY A 101 -10.10 18.63 13.32
N PHE A 102 -9.24 17.91 12.58
CA PHE A 102 -8.58 16.71 13.15
C PHE A 102 -7.66 17.13 14.29
N PRO A 103 -7.71 16.45 15.48
CA PRO A 103 -6.88 16.85 16.62
C PRO A 103 -5.38 16.75 16.30
N LEU A 104 -4.65 17.86 16.52
CA LEU A 104 -3.23 17.91 16.21
C LEU A 104 -2.41 16.91 17.04
N ASP A 105 -2.78 16.71 18.32
CA ASP A 105 -2.11 15.71 19.17
C ASP A 105 -2.26 14.30 18.64
N SER A 106 -3.45 13.95 18.10
CA SER A 106 -3.67 12.65 17.46
C SER A 106 -2.89 12.51 16.17
N LEU A 107 -2.79 13.58 15.37
CA LEU A 107 -1.96 13.59 14.17
C LEU A 107 -0.48 13.41 14.52
N SER A 108 0.01 14.14 15.54
CA SER A 108 1.39 14.01 16.01
C SER A 108 1.70 12.60 16.47
N ALA A 109 0.82 11.96 17.24
CA ALA A 109 0.99 10.56 17.66
C ALA A 109 1.07 9.60 16.46
N ILE A 110 0.25 9.81 15.42
CA ILE A 110 0.30 9.01 14.18
C ILE A 110 1.63 9.23 13.45
N LEU A 111 2.13 10.48 13.40
CA LEU A 111 3.40 10.79 12.75
C LEU A 111 4.60 10.19 13.50
N ASP A 112 4.56 10.21 14.83
CA ASP A 112 5.58 9.56 15.67
C ASP A 112 5.59 8.04 15.44
N SER A 113 4.41 7.41 15.45
CA SER A 113 4.26 5.97 15.17
C SER A 113 4.76 5.61 13.76
N LEU A 114 4.46 6.44 12.77
CA LEU A 114 4.92 6.27 11.39
C LEU A 114 6.46 6.31 11.32
N LYS A 115 7.09 7.30 11.99
CA LYS A 115 8.54 7.45 12.09
C LYS A 115 9.17 6.22 12.77
N ASP A 116 8.65 5.85 13.96
CA ASP A 116 9.21 4.75 14.74
C ASP A 116 9.10 3.41 13.98
N THR A 117 8.00 3.19 13.26
CA THR A 117 7.82 2.00 12.42
C THR A 117 8.77 1.97 11.23
N ALA A 118 9.04 3.12 10.61
CA ALA A 118 10.02 3.23 9.52
C ALA A 118 11.44 2.94 10.02
N GLU A 119 11.81 3.43 11.21
CA GLU A 119 13.08 3.10 11.87
C GLU A 119 13.19 1.61 12.20
N GLU A 120 12.12 1.00 12.75
CA GLU A 120 12.05 -0.44 13.03
C GLU A 120 12.24 -1.28 11.74
N ALA A 121 11.63 -0.85 10.64
CA ALA A 121 11.75 -1.52 9.35
C ALA A 121 13.06 -1.23 8.60
N GLY A 122 13.88 -0.30 9.09
CA GLY A 122 15.13 0.11 8.45
C GLY A 122 14.95 0.85 7.14
N VAL A 123 13.80 1.54 6.96
CA VAL A 123 13.49 2.32 5.77
C VAL A 123 13.48 3.82 6.06
N GLN A 124 13.77 4.63 5.04
CA GLN A 124 13.77 6.08 5.16
C GLN A 124 12.50 6.68 4.55
N ILE A 125 11.86 7.62 5.26
CA ILE A 125 10.83 8.47 4.68
C ILE A 125 11.55 9.64 4.00
N ILE A 126 11.53 9.66 2.67
CA ILE A 126 12.31 10.61 1.86
C ILE A 126 11.50 11.79 1.32
N GLY A 127 10.20 11.81 1.54
CA GLY A 127 9.32 12.89 1.12
C GLY A 127 7.85 12.52 1.19
N GLY A 128 7.01 13.41 0.70
CA GLY A 128 5.58 13.22 0.71
C GLY A 128 4.81 14.48 0.33
N ASP A 129 3.50 14.46 0.59
CA ASP A 129 2.60 15.61 0.39
C ASP A 129 1.62 15.70 1.56
N THR A 130 1.07 16.88 1.79
CA THR A 130 0.04 17.09 2.81
C THR A 130 -1.09 17.95 2.26
N LYS A 131 -2.32 17.45 2.39
CA LYS A 131 -3.53 18.19 2.04
C LYS A 131 -4.46 18.26 3.23
N VAL A 132 -4.97 19.45 3.49
CA VAL A 132 -6.09 19.66 4.40
C VAL A 132 -7.35 19.83 3.57
N VAL A 133 -8.37 19.05 3.88
CA VAL A 133 -9.67 19.10 3.19
C VAL A 133 -10.75 19.60 4.14
N GLU A 134 -11.78 20.25 3.57
CA GLU A 134 -12.94 20.65 4.34
C GLU A 134 -13.59 19.46 5.03
N LYS A 135 -14.10 19.69 6.24
CA LYS A 135 -14.82 18.67 7.00
C LYS A 135 -16.13 18.30 6.28
N SER A 136 -16.17 17.10 5.72
CA SER A 136 -17.37 16.52 5.16
C SER A 136 -17.79 15.30 5.98
N GLY A 137 -18.58 15.53 7.02
CA GLY A 137 -19.01 14.48 7.95
C GLY A 137 -18.03 14.26 9.10
N LYS A 138 -17.51 13.03 9.26
CA LYS A 138 -16.51 12.71 10.30
C LYS A 138 -15.15 13.34 9.96
N VAL A 139 -14.45 13.73 11.01
CA VAL A 139 -13.05 14.16 10.90
C VAL A 139 -12.20 12.92 10.66
N ALA A 140 -11.39 12.93 9.62
CA ALA A 140 -10.63 11.77 9.18
C ALA A 140 -9.19 12.14 8.78
N VAL A 141 -8.34 11.14 8.80
CA VAL A 141 -7.00 11.17 8.19
C VAL A 141 -6.86 9.97 7.28
N TYR A 142 -6.27 10.18 6.12
CA TYR A 142 -5.96 9.16 5.13
C TYR A 142 -4.48 9.25 4.80
N LEU A 143 -3.83 8.10 4.67
CA LEU A 143 -2.43 8.02 4.28
C LEU A 143 -2.31 7.25 2.97
N THR A 144 -1.45 7.72 2.08
CA THR A 144 -0.97 6.95 0.94
C THR A 144 0.53 6.80 1.08
N SER A 145 1.00 5.57 1.12
CA SER A 145 2.42 5.24 1.18
C SER A 145 2.87 4.64 -0.15
N THR A 146 3.98 5.14 -0.67
CA THR A 146 4.65 4.57 -1.83
C THR A 146 6.02 4.08 -1.42
N GLY A 147 6.31 2.81 -1.65
CA GLY A 147 7.55 2.17 -1.29
C GLY A 147 8.46 1.93 -2.49
N ILE A 148 9.76 2.04 -2.24
CA ILE A 148 10.83 1.75 -3.20
C ILE A 148 11.77 0.73 -2.58
N GLY A 149 12.04 -0.34 -3.33
CA GLY A 149 13.00 -1.37 -2.96
C GLY A 149 13.84 -1.84 -4.14
N VAL A 150 14.86 -2.61 -3.84
CA VAL A 150 15.68 -3.29 -4.84
C VAL A 150 15.49 -4.80 -4.74
N PRO A 151 15.50 -5.55 -5.85
CA PRO A 151 15.39 -7.00 -5.80
C PRO A 151 16.49 -7.61 -4.92
N VAL A 152 16.14 -8.60 -4.08
CA VAL A 152 17.13 -9.36 -3.27
C VAL A 152 18.17 -10.03 -4.15
N ARG A 153 17.77 -10.41 -5.39
CA ARG A 153 18.66 -10.93 -6.42
C ARG A 153 18.34 -10.27 -7.74
N GLU A 154 19.35 -9.84 -8.46
CA GLU A 154 19.24 -9.24 -9.78
C GLU A 154 18.38 -10.13 -10.72
N GLY A 155 17.44 -9.52 -11.42
CA GLY A 155 16.54 -10.19 -12.35
C GLY A 155 15.53 -11.13 -11.71
N ARG A 156 15.47 -11.24 -10.38
CA ARG A 156 14.57 -12.17 -9.68
C ARG A 156 13.65 -11.43 -8.72
N ARG A 157 12.37 -11.67 -8.87
CA ARG A 157 11.30 -11.27 -7.95
C ARG A 157 10.38 -12.46 -7.66
N PHE A 158 9.62 -12.37 -6.60
CA PHE A 158 8.59 -13.36 -6.30
C PHE A 158 7.28 -12.93 -6.95
N ARG A 159 6.58 -13.86 -7.60
CA ARG A 159 5.32 -13.61 -8.30
C ARG A 159 4.35 -14.74 -8.04
N LEU A 160 3.07 -14.41 -7.96
CA LEU A 160 2.01 -15.43 -7.81
C LEU A 160 2.02 -16.45 -8.93
N VAL A 161 2.35 -16.04 -10.16
CA VAL A 161 2.42 -16.93 -11.32
C VAL A 161 3.56 -17.96 -11.25
N ASP A 162 4.54 -17.75 -10.38
CA ASP A 162 5.67 -18.66 -10.18
C ASP A 162 5.35 -19.79 -9.18
N ALA A 163 4.18 -19.73 -8.49
CA ALA A 163 3.74 -20.75 -7.55
C ALA A 163 3.55 -22.10 -8.25
N GLN A 164 4.05 -23.16 -7.63
CA GLN A 164 4.04 -24.51 -8.16
C GLN A 164 3.14 -25.45 -7.31
N PRO A 165 2.61 -26.53 -7.90
CA PRO A 165 2.06 -27.62 -7.11
C PRO A 165 3.09 -28.09 -6.07
N ASP A 166 2.63 -28.39 -4.87
CA ASP A 166 3.42 -28.80 -3.70
C ASP A 166 4.11 -27.64 -2.93
N ASP A 167 3.96 -26.39 -3.35
CA ASP A 167 4.38 -25.25 -2.54
C ASP A 167 3.56 -25.19 -1.25
N VAL A 168 4.21 -24.80 -0.15
CA VAL A 168 3.58 -24.68 1.17
C VAL A 168 2.99 -23.29 1.36
N ILE A 169 1.72 -23.23 1.70
CA ILE A 169 1.04 -21.99 2.06
C ILE A 169 1.29 -21.70 3.53
N LEU A 170 1.92 -20.57 3.83
CA LEU A 170 2.15 -20.08 5.18
C LEU A 170 1.18 -18.94 5.49
N ILE A 171 0.48 -19.04 6.62
CA ILE A 171 -0.37 -17.98 7.15
C ILE A 171 0.33 -17.39 8.36
N LEU A 172 0.81 -16.15 8.25
CA LEU A 172 1.56 -15.49 9.31
C LEU A 172 0.69 -15.09 10.49
N SER A 173 -0.55 -14.70 10.26
CA SER A 173 -1.52 -14.36 11.29
C SER A 173 -2.94 -14.49 10.80
N LEU A 174 -3.82 -14.87 11.70
CA LEU A 174 -5.26 -14.67 11.59
C LEU A 174 -5.61 -13.57 12.58
N ILE A 175 -6.49 -12.66 12.19
CA ILE A 175 -7.03 -11.68 13.13
C ILE A 175 -7.86 -12.45 14.15
N HIS A 176 -7.35 -12.54 15.36
CA HIS A 176 -8.12 -13.01 16.49
C HIS A 176 -8.97 -11.85 16.99
N ILE A 177 -10.23 -11.95 16.73
CA ILE A 177 -11.25 -11.07 17.31
C ILE A 177 -11.67 -11.64 18.65
#